data_c41c941d8292e382c1827c2ee55a8792
#
_entry.id   c41c941d8292e382c1827c2ee55a8792
#
_cell.length_a   1.000
_cell.length_b   1.000
_cell.length_c   1.000
_cell.angle_alpha   90.00
_cell.angle_beta   90.00
_cell.angle_gamma   90.00
#
_symmetry.space_group_name_H-M   'P 1'
#
loop_
_entity.id
_entity.type
_entity.pdbx_description
1 polymer ?
#
loop_
_entity_poly.entity_id
_entity_poly.type
_entity_poly.pdbx_seq_one_letter_code
_entity_poly.pdbx_strand_id
1 'polypeptide(L)'
;MNAKHPNKDKLNLRKWKIGTALVLAASAFGANTIFAEPNEPQNLEPVYHIYHNTSYLGAVSDDAPIDELIDEKLETASSDYDHLRLAPSEELTVLTEQALASSPADDETIISQLDEQLAIKAEAFALRVDSESEVYVKDREAYEETIQLIKETAVTEEELEQFEQQQAKTELPELKAGESRITDISFSQPVNGLSKQIDPKQVMEPKQAAEHVTGELGVDVLVSKAEKALKNMPYETVKKDSKDIYIGETEVSQKGKRGEKAVSYAVREVNGERVGRSETREKILEEPADKIILEGEKELPGVGTGEFTWPADGGYVSSKKGQRWGRAHKGIDIAQPDTFDIVSADHGTVTKAGAAGTFGNRVVVDHKNGYETIYAHLSSIDVEVGDKVSPHTKLGDMGTTGRSTGIHLHFELSYEGQDRDPLDYVKK
;
A
#
# COMPACT_ATOMS: atom_id res chain seq x y z
N MET A 1 20.25 48.17 35.78
CA MET A 1 21.02 49.22 35.12
C MET A 1 22.16 48.60 34.37
N ASN A 2 22.02 48.48 33.08
CA ASN A 2 23.06 48.51 32.04
C ASN A 2 22.36 48.22 30.71
N ALA A 3 21.93 49.31 30.09
CA ALA A 3 21.44 49.30 28.73
C ALA A 3 22.65 49.06 27.80
N LYS A 4 22.63 47.96 27.05
CA LYS A 4 23.52 47.76 25.91
C LYS A 4 22.95 48.54 24.71
N HIS A 5 23.69 49.55 24.26
CA HIS A 5 23.47 50.23 22.99
C HIS A 5 23.48 49.22 21.83
N PRO A 6 22.60 49.36 20.83
CA PRO A 6 22.70 48.59 19.60
C PRO A 6 23.97 49.05 18.85
N ASN A 7 24.72 48.05 18.43
CA ASN A 7 25.91 48.17 17.61
C ASN A 7 25.51 48.79 16.26
N LYS A 8 25.98 50.01 16.03
CA LYS A 8 25.93 50.64 14.71
C LYS A 8 26.98 49.96 13.83
N ASP A 9 26.69 48.80 13.34
CA ASP A 9 27.44 48.26 12.21
C ASP A 9 27.19 49.19 11.01
N LYS A 10 28.23 49.95 10.72
CA LYS A 10 28.27 50.84 9.56
C LYS A 10 27.91 49.99 8.33
N LEU A 11 26.81 50.36 7.68
CA LEU A 11 26.48 49.95 6.32
C LEU A 11 27.76 50.15 5.50
N ASN A 12 28.43 49.04 5.15
CA ASN A 12 29.48 49.08 4.16
C ASN A 12 28.76 49.26 2.80
N LEU A 13 28.51 50.51 2.46
CA LEU A 13 28.13 50.90 1.11
C LEU A 13 29.23 50.41 0.17
N ARG A 14 28.97 49.27 -0.40
CA ARG A 14 29.79 48.66 -1.47
C ARG A 14 29.67 49.64 -2.63
N LYS A 15 30.71 50.45 -2.86
CA LYS A 15 30.76 51.36 -4.00
C LYS A 15 30.23 50.62 -5.24
N TRP A 16 29.14 51.11 -5.74
CA TRP A 16 28.54 50.63 -6.98
C TRP A 16 29.66 50.62 -8.03
N LYS A 17 29.88 49.49 -8.68
CA LYS A 17 30.76 49.44 -9.84
C LYS A 17 29.98 50.01 -11.02
N ILE A 18 30.02 51.34 -11.15
CA ILE A 18 29.72 51.98 -12.42
C ILE A 18 30.67 51.35 -13.44
N GLY A 19 30.08 50.64 -14.43
CA GLY A 19 30.87 50.00 -15.46
C GLY A 19 31.55 51.05 -16.31
N THR A 20 32.77 51.43 -15.95
CA THR A 20 33.60 52.32 -16.74
C THR A 20 34.00 51.59 -18.03
N ALA A 21 33.19 51.68 -19.07
CA ALA A 21 33.64 51.42 -20.45
C ALA A 21 34.31 52.67 -20.98
N LEU A 22 35.64 52.68 -20.92
CA LEU A 22 36.42 53.77 -21.54
C LEU A 22 36.30 53.67 -23.04
N VAL A 23 35.39 54.39 -23.66
CA VAL A 23 35.33 54.51 -25.14
C VAL A 23 36.21 55.65 -25.57
N LEU A 24 37.45 55.35 -25.97
CA LEU A 24 38.31 56.31 -26.70
C LEU A 24 37.79 56.47 -28.12
N ALA A 25 36.95 57.44 -28.39
CA ALA A 25 36.59 57.83 -29.76
C ALA A 25 37.79 58.53 -30.41
N ALA A 26 38.61 57.74 -31.11
CA ALA A 26 39.57 58.35 -32.06
C ALA A 26 38.85 58.72 -33.36
N SER A 27 38.43 59.96 -33.51
CA SER A 27 38.01 60.52 -34.78
C SER A 27 39.22 60.62 -35.73
N ALA A 28 39.29 59.64 -36.68
CA ALA A 28 40.20 59.72 -37.81
C ALA A 28 39.71 60.77 -38.80
N PHE A 29 40.23 61.97 -38.70
CA PHE A 29 40.19 62.91 -39.80
C PHE A 29 41.54 62.94 -40.49
N GLY A 30 41.49 62.92 -41.83
CA GLY A 30 42.59 62.72 -42.77
C GLY A 30 43.74 63.74 -42.65
N ALA A 31 44.92 63.24 -42.94
CA ALA A 31 46.15 63.92 -42.98
C ALA A 31 46.14 65.13 -43.92
N ASN A 32 46.30 66.29 -43.37
CA ASN A 32 46.98 67.40 -43.99
C ASN A 32 47.95 68.01 -42.98
N THR A 33 49.23 67.80 -43.14
CA THR A 33 50.32 68.37 -42.36
C THR A 33 50.34 69.88 -42.54
N ILE A 34 49.84 70.58 -41.53
CA ILE A 34 50.18 72.01 -41.26
C ILE A 34 50.84 72.00 -39.88
N PHE A 35 52.09 72.44 -39.82
CA PHE A 35 52.77 72.69 -38.55
C PHE A 35 51.97 73.74 -37.76
N ALA A 36 51.18 73.31 -36.82
CA ALA A 36 50.59 74.17 -35.80
C ALA A 36 51.39 74.05 -34.52
N GLU A 37 51.58 75.24 -33.86
CA GLU A 37 52.25 75.34 -32.59
C GLU A 37 51.64 74.41 -31.54
N PRO A 38 52.36 74.00 -30.46
CA PRO A 38 51.86 73.11 -29.43
C PRO A 38 50.64 73.74 -28.79
N ASN A 39 49.48 73.23 -29.14
CA ASN A 39 48.23 73.56 -28.44
C ASN A 39 48.39 73.21 -26.95
N GLU A 40 47.91 74.09 -26.11
CA GLU A 40 47.72 73.77 -24.69
C GLU A 40 47.02 72.47 -24.52
N PRO A 41 47.30 71.66 -23.47
CA PRO A 41 46.63 70.40 -23.24
C PRO A 41 45.14 70.67 -23.19
N GLN A 42 44.41 70.16 -24.16
CA GLN A 42 42.96 70.22 -24.16
C GLN A 42 42.49 69.46 -22.94
N ASN A 43 41.90 70.21 -22.00
CA ASN A 43 41.35 69.62 -20.79
C ASN A 43 40.13 68.79 -21.17
N LEU A 44 40.25 67.48 -21.17
CA LEU A 44 39.13 66.60 -21.28
C LEU A 44 38.43 66.50 -19.91
N GLU A 45 37.15 66.74 -19.92
CA GLU A 45 36.32 66.62 -18.71
C GLU A 45 35.42 65.38 -18.82
N PRO A 46 35.12 64.67 -17.73
CA PRO A 46 34.19 63.59 -17.76
C PRO A 46 32.78 64.07 -18.01
N VAL A 47 32.07 63.36 -18.87
CA VAL A 47 30.64 63.53 -19.13
C VAL A 47 29.94 62.22 -18.88
N TYR A 48 28.85 62.23 -18.14
CA TYR A 48 28.12 61.08 -17.70
C TYR A 48 26.81 60.94 -18.48
N HIS A 49 26.76 59.96 -19.38
CA HIS A 49 25.59 59.65 -20.19
C HIS A 49 24.64 58.74 -19.43
N ILE A 50 23.40 59.18 -19.23
CA ILE A 50 22.39 58.47 -18.43
C ILE A 50 21.42 57.78 -19.39
N TYR A 51 21.24 56.47 -19.17
CA TYR A 51 20.27 55.61 -19.85
C TYR A 51 19.32 54.98 -18.85
N HIS A 52 18.05 54.95 -19.17
CA HIS A 52 17.04 54.20 -18.43
C HIS A 52 16.29 53.31 -19.44
N ASN A 53 16.25 51.96 -19.18
CA ASN A 53 15.62 51.02 -20.09
C ASN A 53 16.08 51.17 -21.59
N THR A 54 17.36 51.33 -21.84
CA THR A 54 17.92 51.58 -23.15
C THR A 54 17.60 52.96 -23.77
N SER A 55 16.75 53.77 -23.16
CA SER A 55 16.44 55.12 -23.58
C SER A 55 17.47 56.08 -23.03
N TYR A 56 18.06 56.86 -23.91
CA TYR A 56 19.02 57.93 -23.53
C TYR A 56 18.26 59.11 -22.92
N LEU A 57 18.51 59.44 -21.67
CA LEU A 57 17.91 60.60 -21.00
C LEU A 57 18.69 61.89 -21.23
N GLY A 58 20.02 61.83 -21.33
CA GLY A 58 20.90 62.94 -21.49
C GLY A 58 22.31 62.70 -20.94
N ALA A 59 23.12 63.73 -20.92
CA ALA A 59 24.44 63.68 -20.34
C ALA A 59 24.61 64.84 -19.34
N VAL A 60 25.20 64.54 -18.16
CA VAL A 60 25.49 65.49 -17.09
C VAL A 60 27.00 65.65 -16.97
N SER A 61 27.39 66.82 -16.44
CA SER A 61 28.81 67.17 -16.23
C SER A 61 29.39 66.65 -14.95
N ASP A 62 28.55 66.27 -13.98
CA ASP A 62 28.91 65.75 -12.67
C ASP A 62 28.02 64.56 -12.30
N ASP A 63 28.58 63.51 -11.73
CA ASP A 63 27.84 62.30 -11.25
C ASP A 63 27.35 62.45 -9.81
N ALA A 64 27.85 63.43 -9.05
CA ALA A 64 27.45 63.60 -7.66
C ALA A 64 25.93 63.79 -7.47
N PRO A 65 25.19 64.56 -8.30
CA PRO A 65 23.73 64.66 -8.20
C PRO A 65 23.00 63.37 -8.46
N ILE A 66 23.58 62.46 -9.27
CA ILE A 66 23.01 61.12 -9.51
C ILE A 66 23.13 60.29 -8.22
N ASP A 67 24.31 60.26 -7.60
CA ASP A 67 24.56 59.54 -6.36
C ASP A 67 23.69 60.09 -5.21
N GLU A 68 23.55 61.42 -5.07
CA GLU A 68 22.68 62.04 -4.09
C GLU A 68 21.22 61.63 -4.27
N LEU A 69 20.69 61.64 -5.50
CA LEU A 69 19.33 61.20 -5.81
C LEU A 69 19.11 59.72 -5.48
N ILE A 70 20.07 58.84 -5.80
CA ILE A 70 20.01 57.39 -5.47
C ILE A 70 19.98 57.23 -3.96
N ASP A 71 20.87 57.91 -3.22
CA ASP A 71 20.95 57.83 -1.77
C ASP A 71 19.67 58.32 -1.08
N GLU A 72 19.08 59.45 -1.52
CA GLU A 72 17.82 59.97 -1.02
C GLU A 72 16.66 58.99 -1.22
N LYS A 73 16.56 58.42 -2.42
CA LYS A 73 15.52 57.44 -2.73
C LYS A 73 15.71 56.16 -1.93
N LEU A 74 16.94 55.67 -1.74
CA LEU A 74 17.25 54.51 -0.91
C LEU A 74 16.94 54.78 0.57
N GLU A 75 17.27 55.94 1.10
CA GLU A 75 16.94 56.31 2.47
C GLU A 75 15.44 56.37 2.69
N THR A 76 14.70 56.95 1.76
CA THR A 76 13.24 57.00 1.78
C THR A 76 12.63 55.63 1.76
N ALA A 77 13.04 54.75 0.82
CA ALA A 77 12.54 53.41 0.71
C ALA A 77 12.93 52.53 1.91
N SER A 78 14.14 52.72 2.49
CA SER A 78 14.60 51.98 3.64
C SER A 78 13.82 52.29 4.92
N SER A 79 13.10 53.39 4.99
CA SER A 79 12.22 53.69 6.13
C SER A 79 11.02 52.76 6.19
N ASP A 80 10.53 52.27 5.03
CA ASP A 80 9.38 51.40 4.91
C ASP A 80 9.76 49.89 4.78
N TYR A 81 11.00 49.63 4.29
CA TYR A 81 11.50 48.29 3.96
C TYR A 81 12.90 48.04 4.54
N ASP A 82 13.11 48.35 5.82
CA ASP A 82 14.40 48.23 6.53
C ASP A 82 14.97 46.82 6.59
N HIS A 83 14.09 45.80 6.43
CA HIS A 83 14.41 44.37 6.41
C HIS A 83 14.81 43.83 5.04
N LEU A 84 14.66 44.66 3.98
CA LEU A 84 14.99 44.27 2.60
C LEU A 84 16.31 44.86 2.14
N ARG A 85 16.97 44.19 1.25
CA ARG A 85 18.14 44.74 0.55
C ARG A 85 17.68 45.52 -0.68
N LEU A 86 17.74 46.82 -0.59
CA LEU A 86 17.29 47.73 -1.63
C LEU A 86 18.45 48.16 -2.54
N ALA A 87 18.13 48.34 -3.81
CA ALA A 87 19.06 48.85 -4.82
C ALA A 87 18.27 49.63 -5.90
N PRO A 88 18.92 50.56 -6.59
CA PRO A 88 18.32 51.18 -7.75
C PRO A 88 18.05 50.12 -8.82
N SER A 89 17.04 50.34 -9.64
CA SER A 89 16.69 49.42 -10.75
C SER A 89 17.90 49.21 -11.66
N GLU A 90 18.12 47.92 -12.07
CA GLU A 90 19.12 47.54 -13.08
C GLU A 90 18.89 48.20 -14.44
N GLU A 91 17.76 48.82 -14.62
CA GLU A 91 17.40 49.60 -15.83
C GLU A 91 18.19 50.91 -15.95
N LEU A 92 18.80 51.40 -14.84
CA LEU A 92 19.67 52.57 -14.86
C LEU A 92 21.10 52.20 -15.30
N THR A 93 21.59 52.86 -16.32
CA THR A 93 22.98 52.71 -16.79
C THR A 93 23.60 54.08 -16.96
N VAL A 94 24.73 54.30 -16.33
CA VAL A 94 25.54 55.50 -16.45
C VAL A 94 26.84 55.16 -17.16
N LEU A 95 27.11 55.83 -18.30
CA LEU A 95 28.34 55.66 -19.10
C LEU A 95 29.16 56.93 -19.04
N THR A 96 30.44 56.82 -18.66
CA THR A 96 31.36 57.93 -18.61
C THR A 96 32.13 58.09 -19.93
N GLU A 97 32.11 59.27 -20.50
CA GLU A 97 32.91 59.63 -21.68
C GLU A 97 33.85 60.83 -21.32
N GLN A 98 35.06 60.85 -21.91
CA GLN A 98 35.96 61.97 -21.79
C GLN A 98 35.75 62.86 -23.01
N ALA A 99 35.17 64.07 -22.83
CA ALA A 99 34.86 64.99 -23.89
C ALA A 99 35.55 66.34 -23.70
N LEU A 100 35.74 67.10 -24.78
CA LEU A 100 36.14 68.49 -24.67
C LEU A 100 34.99 69.28 -24.04
N ALA A 101 35.32 70.16 -23.09
CA ALA A 101 34.36 71.02 -22.40
C ALA A 101 33.38 71.62 -23.45
N SER A 102 32.17 71.08 -23.49
CA SER A 102 31.07 71.53 -24.35
C SER A 102 30.03 72.26 -23.52
N SER A 103 29.19 73.06 -24.14
CA SER A 103 28.11 73.86 -23.51
C SER A 103 27.48 73.18 -22.33
N PRO A 104 27.10 73.91 -21.25
CA PRO A 104 26.51 73.30 -20.07
C PRO A 104 25.31 72.43 -20.49
N ALA A 105 25.39 71.17 -20.14
CA ALA A 105 24.25 70.29 -20.15
C ALA A 105 23.19 70.90 -19.19
N ASP A 106 21.92 70.68 -19.53
CA ASP A 106 20.85 71.08 -18.63
C ASP A 106 20.70 69.97 -17.55
N ASP A 107 21.75 69.93 -16.68
CA ASP A 107 21.90 68.86 -15.65
C ASP A 107 20.65 68.77 -14.76
N GLU A 108 20.05 69.94 -14.43
CA GLU A 108 18.85 69.98 -13.56
C GLU A 108 17.64 69.29 -14.20
N THR A 109 17.41 69.56 -15.52
CA THR A 109 16.32 68.86 -16.25
C THR A 109 16.55 67.37 -16.37
N ILE A 110 17.79 66.92 -16.61
CA ILE A 110 18.12 65.50 -16.76
C ILE A 110 17.98 64.76 -15.42
N ILE A 111 18.46 65.36 -14.31
CA ILE A 111 18.31 64.80 -12.95
C ILE A 111 16.83 64.74 -12.55
N SER A 112 16.02 65.76 -12.89
CA SER A 112 14.56 65.72 -12.66
C SER A 112 13.87 64.60 -13.43
N GLN A 113 14.25 64.36 -14.72
CA GLN A 113 13.74 63.24 -15.49
C GLN A 113 14.17 61.88 -14.92
N LEU A 114 15.39 61.77 -14.43
CA LEU A 114 15.87 60.57 -13.74
C LEU A 114 15.11 60.34 -12.44
N ASP A 115 14.83 61.37 -11.65
CA ASP A 115 14.04 61.26 -10.43
C ASP A 115 12.64 60.67 -10.66
N GLU A 116 11.95 61.10 -11.73
CA GLU A 116 10.63 60.57 -12.10
C GLU A 116 10.66 59.08 -12.53
N GLN A 117 11.77 58.62 -13.10
CA GLN A 117 11.87 57.28 -13.70
C GLN A 117 12.61 56.26 -12.79
N LEU A 118 13.50 56.74 -11.93
CA LEU A 118 14.34 55.92 -11.07
C LEU A 118 13.49 55.20 -9.98
N ALA A 119 13.32 53.90 -10.13
CA ALA A 119 12.68 53.06 -9.14
C ALA A 119 13.72 52.38 -8.21
N ILE A 120 13.41 52.32 -6.92
CA ILE A 120 14.12 51.45 -6.01
C ILE A 120 13.46 50.08 -5.98
N LYS A 121 14.27 49.05 -6.14
CA LYS A 121 13.85 47.64 -6.16
C LYS A 121 14.44 46.89 -4.98
N ALA A 122 13.79 45.85 -4.54
CA ALA A 122 14.35 44.89 -3.60
C ALA A 122 15.13 43.81 -4.37
N GLU A 123 16.34 43.50 -3.88
CA GLU A 123 17.05 42.29 -4.29
C GLU A 123 16.39 41.10 -3.59
N ALA A 124 15.50 40.43 -4.25
CA ALA A 124 14.69 39.33 -3.71
C ALA A 124 15.07 37.97 -4.32
N PHE A 125 14.55 36.90 -3.72
CA PHE A 125 14.68 35.56 -4.23
C PHE A 125 13.28 35.03 -4.65
N ALA A 126 13.14 34.69 -5.92
CA ALA A 126 11.87 34.19 -6.48
C ALA A 126 11.76 32.68 -6.31
N LEU A 127 10.62 32.21 -5.78
CA LEU A 127 10.14 30.86 -5.95
C LEU A 127 9.35 30.78 -7.26
N ARG A 128 9.87 30.08 -8.25
CA ARG A 128 9.18 29.83 -9.51
C ARG A 128 8.56 28.44 -9.49
N VAL A 129 7.25 28.36 -9.57
CA VAL A 129 6.48 27.11 -9.59
C VAL A 129 6.30 26.61 -11.03
N ASP A 130 6.04 27.50 -11.96
CA ASP A 130 5.94 27.22 -13.40
C ASP A 130 6.58 28.36 -14.22
N SER A 131 6.26 28.48 -15.50
CA SER A 131 6.82 29.54 -16.35
C SER A 131 6.25 30.93 -16.07
N GLU A 132 5.10 31.02 -15.38
CA GLU A 132 4.36 32.27 -15.20
C GLU A 132 4.16 32.66 -13.72
N SER A 133 4.21 31.66 -12.80
CA SER A 133 3.90 31.86 -11.38
C SER A 133 5.18 32.01 -10.57
N GLU A 134 5.38 33.18 -9.98
CA GLU A 134 6.52 33.50 -9.11
C GLU A 134 6.04 34.10 -7.81
N VAL A 135 6.65 33.67 -6.69
CA VAL A 135 6.48 34.22 -5.35
C VAL A 135 7.83 34.74 -4.87
N TYR A 136 7.86 35.89 -4.23
CA TYR A 136 9.11 36.57 -3.90
C TYR A 136 9.31 36.63 -2.38
N VAL A 137 10.49 36.21 -1.94
CA VAL A 137 10.95 36.34 -0.54
C VAL A 137 12.23 37.12 -0.50
N LYS A 138 12.62 37.61 0.69
CA LYS A 138 13.69 38.61 0.84
C LYS A 138 15.05 38.11 0.35
N ASP A 139 15.39 36.84 0.53
CA ASP A 139 16.69 36.26 0.21
C ASP A 139 16.62 34.73 0.06
N ARG A 140 17.78 34.12 -0.13
CA ARG A 140 17.91 32.67 -0.25
C ARG A 140 17.58 31.92 1.05
N GLU A 141 17.89 32.47 2.20
CA GLU A 141 17.57 31.83 3.48
C GLU A 141 16.06 31.79 3.69
N ALA A 142 15.35 32.89 3.41
CA ALA A 142 13.89 32.91 3.40
C ALA A 142 13.25 31.95 2.37
N TYR A 143 13.92 31.75 1.23
CA TYR A 143 13.49 30.72 0.27
C TYR A 143 13.63 29.32 0.85
N GLU A 144 14.77 28.99 1.45
CA GLU A 144 15.00 27.67 2.06
C GLU A 144 14.03 27.43 3.22
N GLU A 145 13.75 28.44 4.05
CA GLU A 145 12.71 28.40 5.08
C GLU A 145 11.30 28.16 4.49
N THR A 146 10.96 28.88 3.41
CA THR A 146 9.68 28.67 2.71
C THR A 146 9.53 27.25 2.20
N ILE A 147 10.56 26.68 1.58
CA ILE A 147 10.56 25.28 1.10
C ILE A 147 10.39 24.30 2.27
N GLN A 148 11.01 24.57 3.41
CA GLN A 148 10.84 23.77 4.62
C GLN A 148 9.40 23.84 5.12
N LEU A 149 8.84 25.03 5.26
CA LEU A 149 7.45 25.23 5.68
C LEU A 149 6.44 24.52 4.74
N ILE A 150 6.69 24.54 3.42
CA ILE A 150 5.87 23.80 2.47
C ILE A 150 5.94 22.29 2.76
N LYS A 151 7.13 21.71 2.97
CA LYS A 151 7.28 20.28 3.28
C LYS A 151 6.62 19.92 4.61
N GLU A 152 6.67 20.78 5.61
CA GLU A 152 6.06 20.59 6.93
C GLU A 152 4.51 20.54 6.89
N THR A 153 3.89 20.95 5.79
CA THR A 153 2.44 20.71 5.60
C THR A 153 2.09 19.23 5.43
N ALA A 154 3.05 18.39 5.03
CA ALA A 154 2.83 16.97 4.73
C ALA A 154 3.57 16.01 5.67
N VAL A 155 4.62 16.46 6.34
CA VAL A 155 5.44 15.67 7.26
C VAL A 155 5.71 16.49 8.54
N THR A 156 6.01 15.81 9.63
CA THR A 156 6.42 16.51 10.87
C THR A 156 7.86 16.99 10.77
N GLU A 157 8.21 18.00 11.55
CA GLU A 157 9.59 18.51 11.67
C GLU A 157 10.57 17.37 12.00
N GLU A 158 10.20 16.49 12.95
CA GLU A 158 11.03 15.33 13.32
C GLU A 158 11.23 14.35 12.15
N GLU A 159 10.18 14.05 11.36
CA GLU A 159 10.28 13.21 10.16
C GLU A 159 11.17 13.85 9.09
N LEU A 160 11.09 15.17 8.93
CA LEU A 160 11.90 15.91 7.97
C LEU A 160 13.38 15.92 8.37
N GLU A 161 13.70 16.20 9.63
CA GLU A 161 15.05 16.10 10.15
C GLU A 161 15.64 14.69 10.00
N GLN A 162 14.86 13.66 10.31
CA GLN A 162 15.30 12.27 10.13
C GLN A 162 15.57 11.94 8.66
N PHE A 163 14.74 12.43 7.75
CA PHE A 163 14.93 12.27 6.31
C PHE A 163 16.22 12.93 5.84
N GLU A 164 16.49 14.16 6.24
CA GLU A 164 17.72 14.90 5.88
C GLU A 164 18.98 14.23 6.42
N GLN A 165 18.95 13.76 7.68
CA GLN A 165 20.04 12.98 8.27
C GLN A 165 20.30 11.65 7.55
N GLN A 166 19.25 11.05 6.96
CA GLN A 166 19.38 9.82 6.19
C GLN A 166 19.99 10.03 4.82
N GLN A 167 19.69 11.16 4.16
CA GLN A 167 20.28 11.54 2.87
C GLN A 167 21.81 11.64 2.93
N ALA A 168 22.37 11.97 4.08
CA ALA A 168 23.79 12.05 4.31
C ALA A 168 24.49 10.68 4.50
N LYS A 169 23.73 9.58 4.62
CA LYS A 169 24.25 8.23 4.88
C LYS A 169 24.37 7.43 3.58
N THR A 170 25.50 6.78 3.39
CA THR A 170 25.75 5.93 2.21
C THR A 170 24.91 4.64 2.22
N GLU A 171 24.65 4.09 3.40
CA GLU A 171 23.80 2.89 3.58
C GLU A 171 22.80 3.12 4.73
N LEU A 172 21.57 2.76 4.49
CA LEU A 172 20.51 2.83 5.48
C LEU A 172 20.28 1.44 6.09
N PRO A 173 20.08 1.34 7.43
CA PRO A 173 19.77 0.08 8.06
C PRO A 173 18.43 -0.49 7.54
N GLU A 174 18.31 -1.81 7.53
CA GLU A 174 17.06 -2.45 7.16
C GLU A 174 15.95 -2.10 8.18
N LEU A 175 14.74 -1.79 7.69
CA LEU A 175 13.60 -1.51 8.54
C LEU A 175 13.21 -2.74 9.35
N LYS A 176 12.89 -2.52 10.62
CA LYS A 176 12.26 -3.54 11.47
C LYS A 176 10.75 -3.55 11.23
N ALA A 177 10.12 -4.62 11.66
CA ALA A 177 8.65 -4.72 11.60
C ALA A 177 7.99 -3.63 12.46
N GLY A 178 7.02 -2.93 11.87
CA GLY A 178 6.33 -1.79 12.48
C GLY A 178 7.02 -0.45 12.25
N GLU A 179 8.20 -0.43 11.63
CA GLU A 179 8.89 0.82 11.28
C GLU A 179 8.49 1.32 9.89
N SER A 180 8.49 2.63 9.74
CA SER A 180 8.37 3.34 8.46
C SER A 180 9.52 4.32 8.29
N ARG A 181 9.80 4.70 7.03
CA ARG A 181 10.86 5.65 6.69
C ARG A 181 10.49 6.40 5.42
N ILE A 182 10.66 7.72 5.43
CA ILE A 182 10.54 8.54 4.23
C ILE A 182 11.70 8.21 3.30
N THR A 183 11.40 7.96 2.04
CA THR A 183 12.38 7.66 0.98
C THR A 183 12.52 8.81 -0.01
N ASP A 184 11.49 9.63 -0.17
CA ASP A 184 11.49 10.80 -1.03
C ASP A 184 10.46 11.82 -0.59
N ILE A 185 10.78 13.11 -0.76
CA ILE A 185 9.87 14.25 -0.62
C ILE A 185 10.06 15.12 -1.87
N SER A 186 9.02 15.27 -2.64
CA SER A 186 9.00 16.06 -3.87
C SER A 186 7.71 16.89 -3.97
N PHE A 187 7.63 17.73 -5.00
CA PHE A 187 6.46 18.56 -5.25
C PHE A 187 5.74 18.11 -6.53
N SER A 188 4.43 18.32 -6.59
CA SER A 188 3.62 18.01 -7.78
C SER A 188 4.04 18.81 -9.02
N GLN A 189 4.69 19.94 -8.80
CA GLN A 189 5.25 20.83 -9.83
C GLN A 189 6.69 21.20 -9.46
N PRO A 190 7.56 21.48 -10.47
CA PRO A 190 8.93 21.92 -10.19
C PRO A 190 8.95 23.26 -9.45
N VAL A 191 9.65 23.33 -8.33
CA VAL A 191 9.88 24.58 -7.61
C VAL A 191 11.35 24.94 -7.70
N ASN A 192 11.66 26.10 -8.31
CA ASN A 192 13.02 26.57 -8.53
C ASN A 192 13.22 27.94 -7.94
N GLY A 193 14.44 28.22 -7.51
CA GLY A 193 14.80 29.53 -6.93
C GLY A 193 15.75 30.32 -7.82
N LEU A 194 15.54 31.62 -7.94
CA LEU A 194 16.45 32.55 -8.62
C LEU A 194 16.43 33.94 -8.00
N SER A 195 17.58 34.66 -8.02
CA SER A 195 17.65 36.05 -7.58
C SER A 195 17.04 36.97 -8.63
N LYS A 196 16.25 37.94 -8.18
CA LYS A 196 15.57 38.91 -9.06
C LYS A 196 15.35 40.22 -8.35
N GLN A 197 15.41 41.33 -9.12
CA GLN A 197 14.97 42.64 -8.62
C GLN A 197 13.47 42.80 -8.81
N ILE A 198 12.75 43.13 -7.75
CA ILE A 198 11.28 43.24 -7.73
C ILE A 198 10.81 44.47 -6.96
N ASP A 199 9.57 44.88 -7.14
CA ASP A 199 8.94 45.89 -6.28
C ASP A 199 8.96 45.40 -4.81
N PRO A 200 9.49 46.18 -3.84
CA PRO A 200 9.55 45.79 -2.43
C PRO A 200 8.20 45.33 -1.85
N LYS A 201 7.09 45.86 -2.35
CA LYS A 201 5.71 45.49 -1.95
C LYS A 201 5.32 44.07 -2.26
N GLN A 202 6.01 43.43 -3.19
CA GLN A 202 5.71 42.06 -3.64
C GLN A 202 6.48 41.01 -2.85
N VAL A 203 7.41 41.43 -1.97
CA VAL A 203 8.17 40.50 -1.14
C VAL A 203 7.30 40.02 0.01
N MET A 204 7.20 38.72 0.17
CA MET A 204 6.41 38.06 1.21
C MET A 204 7.31 37.48 2.31
N GLU A 205 6.77 37.37 3.51
CA GLU A 205 7.37 36.57 4.57
C GLU A 205 7.31 35.10 4.23
N PRO A 206 8.27 34.25 4.68
CA PRO A 206 8.33 32.83 4.33
C PRO A 206 7.02 32.06 4.54
N LYS A 207 6.34 32.33 5.65
CA LYS A 207 5.05 31.68 5.97
C LYS A 207 3.95 32.05 4.99
N GLN A 208 3.83 33.32 4.63
CA GLN A 208 2.84 33.78 3.66
C GLN A 208 3.15 33.23 2.27
N ALA A 209 4.41 33.17 1.89
CA ALA A 209 4.85 32.58 0.65
C ALA A 209 4.51 31.08 0.57
N ALA A 210 4.73 30.31 1.64
CA ALA A 210 4.38 28.91 1.74
C ALA A 210 2.85 28.68 1.61
N GLU A 211 2.05 29.47 2.32
CA GLU A 211 0.57 29.43 2.24
C GLU A 211 0.07 29.77 0.83
N HIS A 212 0.67 30.74 0.15
CA HIS A 212 0.33 31.10 -1.23
C HIS A 212 0.68 29.98 -2.23
N VAL A 213 1.87 29.38 -2.09
CA VAL A 213 2.34 28.29 -2.97
C VAL A 213 1.44 27.05 -2.84
N THR A 214 1.09 26.66 -1.62
CA THR A 214 0.26 25.46 -1.40
C THR A 214 -1.23 25.72 -1.64
N GLY A 215 -1.72 26.90 -1.27
CA GLY A 215 -3.14 27.25 -1.38
C GLY A 215 -3.54 27.75 -2.77
N GLU A 216 -2.97 28.87 -3.23
CA GLU A 216 -3.40 29.53 -4.45
C GLU A 216 -2.75 28.92 -5.70
N LEU A 217 -1.47 28.53 -5.63
CA LEU A 217 -0.77 27.91 -6.76
C LEU A 217 -0.99 26.40 -6.82
N GLY A 218 -1.57 25.79 -5.78
CA GLY A 218 -1.97 24.40 -5.75
C GLY A 218 -0.80 23.41 -5.87
N VAL A 219 0.35 23.74 -5.27
CA VAL A 219 1.51 22.83 -5.24
C VAL A 219 1.32 21.81 -4.13
N ASP A 220 1.16 20.55 -4.49
CA ASP A 220 1.08 19.45 -3.54
C ASP A 220 2.45 18.93 -3.15
N VAL A 221 2.58 18.50 -1.90
CA VAL A 221 3.76 17.79 -1.37
C VAL A 221 3.55 16.29 -1.53
N LEU A 222 4.44 15.64 -2.28
CA LEU A 222 4.43 14.21 -2.56
C LEU A 222 5.44 13.52 -1.66
N VAL A 223 4.99 12.60 -0.80
CA VAL A 223 5.85 11.86 0.12
C VAL A 223 5.82 10.38 -0.22
N SER A 224 6.99 9.79 -0.41
CA SER A 224 7.16 8.34 -0.56
C SER A 224 7.76 7.77 0.73
N LYS A 225 7.14 6.71 1.26
CA LYS A 225 7.60 6.02 2.47
C LYS A 225 7.82 4.53 2.19
N ALA A 226 8.83 3.94 2.81
CA ALA A 226 8.98 2.50 2.93
C ALA A 226 8.46 2.07 4.30
N GLU A 227 7.60 1.06 4.34
CA GLU A 227 7.09 0.44 5.57
C GLU A 227 7.44 -1.04 5.60
N LYS A 228 7.59 -1.60 6.80
CA LYS A 228 7.74 -3.05 7.00
C LYS A 228 6.76 -3.53 8.05
N ALA A 229 5.97 -4.56 7.72
CA ALA A 229 4.98 -5.14 8.62
C ALA A 229 5.09 -6.65 8.68
N LEU A 230 4.69 -7.26 9.80
CA LEU A 230 4.48 -8.69 9.90
C LEU A 230 3.07 -9.04 9.47
N LYS A 231 2.94 -10.13 8.73
CA LYS A 231 1.66 -10.76 8.37
C LYS A 231 1.66 -12.23 8.78
N ASN A 232 0.59 -12.64 9.43
CA ASN A 232 0.35 -14.05 9.71
C ASN A 232 -0.03 -14.79 8.43
N MET A 233 0.51 -15.98 8.25
CA MET A 233 0.14 -16.93 7.21
C MET A 233 -0.79 -17.99 7.82
N PRO A 234 -1.98 -18.24 7.26
CA PRO A 234 -2.87 -19.30 7.75
C PRO A 234 -2.23 -20.67 7.49
N TYR A 235 -2.59 -21.65 8.32
CA TYR A 235 -2.34 -23.08 8.06
C TYR A 235 -3.58 -23.71 7.41
N GLU A 236 -3.39 -24.83 6.73
CA GLU A 236 -4.47 -25.65 6.20
C GLU A 236 -4.86 -26.76 7.19
N THR A 237 -6.10 -27.29 7.04
CA THR A 237 -6.54 -28.46 7.78
C THR A 237 -6.60 -29.63 6.80
N VAL A 238 -5.73 -30.60 7.00
CA VAL A 238 -5.61 -31.81 6.19
C VAL A 238 -6.23 -32.98 6.95
N LYS A 239 -7.12 -33.73 6.31
CA LYS A 239 -7.71 -34.98 6.83
C LYS A 239 -6.94 -36.15 6.24
N LYS A 240 -6.64 -37.15 7.06
CA LYS A 240 -5.96 -38.39 6.68
C LYS A 240 -6.67 -39.56 7.32
N ASP A 241 -6.88 -40.62 6.52
CA ASP A 241 -7.49 -41.83 7.02
C ASP A 241 -6.55 -42.62 7.93
N SER A 242 -7.11 -43.25 8.97
CA SER A 242 -6.36 -44.02 9.97
C SER A 242 -7.07 -45.34 10.26
N LYS A 243 -6.32 -46.44 10.15
CA LYS A 243 -6.79 -47.81 10.48
C LYS A 243 -6.76 -48.12 11.98
N ASP A 244 -6.23 -47.18 12.78
CA ASP A 244 -6.13 -47.35 14.23
C ASP A 244 -7.32 -46.72 14.97
N ILE A 245 -8.05 -45.82 14.32
CA ILE A 245 -9.20 -45.10 14.85
C ILE A 245 -10.49 -45.72 14.28
N TYR A 246 -11.53 -45.86 15.08
CA TYR A 246 -12.79 -46.40 14.66
C TYR A 246 -13.55 -45.46 13.73
N ILE A 247 -14.31 -46.04 12.77
CA ILE A 247 -15.20 -45.28 11.87
C ILE A 247 -16.13 -44.38 12.69
N GLY A 248 -16.18 -43.09 12.32
CA GLY A 248 -16.95 -42.05 13.01
C GLY A 248 -16.17 -41.30 14.11
N GLU A 249 -14.98 -41.75 14.45
CA GLU A 249 -14.09 -41.05 15.37
C GLU A 249 -13.03 -40.26 14.60
N THR A 250 -12.54 -39.16 15.23
CA THR A 250 -11.46 -38.35 14.68
C THR A 250 -10.45 -38.02 15.77
N GLU A 251 -9.19 -37.92 15.39
CA GLU A 251 -8.11 -37.53 16.31
C GLU A 251 -7.26 -36.42 15.68
N VAL A 252 -6.87 -35.41 16.46
CA VAL A 252 -5.94 -34.37 16.01
C VAL A 252 -4.51 -34.89 16.20
N SER A 253 -3.90 -35.36 15.14
CA SER A 253 -2.52 -35.87 15.13
C SER A 253 -1.50 -34.74 15.18
N GLN A 254 -1.82 -33.59 14.54
CA GLN A 254 -0.95 -32.41 14.54
C GLN A 254 -1.81 -31.16 14.70
N LYS A 255 -1.43 -30.30 15.66
CA LYS A 255 -2.05 -28.98 15.80
C LYS A 255 -1.50 -28.05 14.72
N GLY A 256 -2.38 -27.31 14.06
CA GLY A 256 -1.98 -26.26 13.12
C GLY A 256 -1.24 -25.12 13.83
N LYS A 257 -0.19 -24.60 13.17
CA LYS A 257 0.55 -23.42 13.60
C LYS A 257 0.54 -22.41 12.47
N ARG A 258 0.19 -21.16 12.78
CA ARG A 258 0.29 -20.08 11.79
C ARG A 258 1.75 -19.77 11.53
N GLY A 259 2.08 -19.57 10.28
CA GLY A 259 3.35 -19.01 9.86
C GLY A 259 3.37 -17.49 9.98
N GLU A 260 4.53 -16.90 9.79
CA GLU A 260 4.74 -15.46 9.81
C GLU A 260 5.61 -15.03 8.62
N LYS A 261 5.23 -13.92 7.96
CA LYS A 261 6.05 -13.29 6.93
C LYS A 261 6.22 -11.80 7.17
N ALA A 262 7.41 -11.29 6.88
CA ALA A 262 7.67 -9.86 6.81
C ALA A 262 7.33 -9.35 5.40
N VAL A 263 6.55 -8.29 5.32
CA VAL A 263 6.14 -7.66 4.07
C VAL A 263 6.61 -6.22 4.06
N SER A 264 7.32 -5.83 3.00
CA SER A 264 7.74 -4.45 2.76
C SER A 264 6.76 -3.78 1.82
N TYR A 265 6.44 -2.52 2.10
CA TYR A 265 5.50 -1.71 1.33
C TYR A 265 6.16 -0.43 0.86
N ALA A 266 5.81 0.01 -0.34
CA ALA A 266 5.94 1.39 -0.76
C ALA A 266 4.60 2.10 -0.54
N VAL A 267 4.65 3.20 0.21
CA VAL A 267 3.49 4.04 0.53
C VAL A 267 3.68 5.38 -0.14
N ARG A 268 2.62 5.92 -0.70
CA ARG A 268 2.58 7.27 -1.27
C ARG A 268 1.55 8.11 -0.53
N GLU A 269 1.96 9.32 -0.20
CA GLU A 269 1.12 10.32 0.46
C GLU A 269 1.15 11.61 -0.35
N VAL A 270 0.06 12.37 -0.31
CA VAL A 270 -0.07 13.70 -0.89
C VAL A 270 -0.59 14.61 0.21
N ASN A 271 0.14 15.67 0.52
CA ASN A 271 -0.20 16.61 1.61
C ASN A 271 -0.47 15.89 2.95
N GLY A 272 0.31 14.83 3.25
CA GLY A 272 0.16 14.01 4.47
C GLY A 272 -0.95 12.95 4.42
N GLU A 273 -1.78 12.92 3.38
CA GLU A 273 -2.82 11.91 3.21
C GLU A 273 -2.33 10.72 2.36
N ARG A 274 -2.56 9.50 2.86
CA ARG A 274 -2.17 8.27 2.15
C ARG A 274 -3.06 8.03 0.93
N VAL A 275 -2.45 8.11 -0.26
CA VAL A 275 -3.13 7.88 -1.55
C VAL A 275 -2.83 6.51 -2.15
N GLY A 276 -1.80 5.81 -1.69
CA GLY A 276 -1.45 4.49 -2.20
C GLY A 276 -0.54 3.69 -1.29
N ARG A 277 -0.70 2.36 -1.35
CA ARG A 277 0.18 1.38 -0.68
C ARG A 277 0.31 0.15 -1.55
N SER A 278 1.53 -0.25 -1.88
CA SER A 278 1.84 -1.43 -2.68
C SER A 278 2.88 -2.31 -2.00
N GLU A 279 2.70 -3.63 -2.09
CA GLU A 279 3.70 -4.59 -1.60
C GLU A 279 4.89 -4.60 -2.57
N THR A 280 6.11 -4.48 -2.04
CA THR A 280 7.34 -4.47 -2.83
C THR A 280 8.17 -5.73 -2.66
N ARG A 281 8.17 -6.30 -1.46
CA ARG A 281 8.93 -7.51 -1.13
C ARG A 281 8.27 -8.24 0.03
N GLU A 282 8.29 -9.57 -0.04
CA GLU A 282 7.96 -10.42 1.10
C GLU A 282 9.10 -11.37 1.45
N LYS A 283 9.20 -11.71 2.71
CA LYS A 283 10.15 -12.71 3.22
C LYS A 283 9.45 -13.55 4.26
N ILE A 284 9.38 -14.85 4.03
CA ILE A 284 8.84 -15.79 5.00
C ILE A 284 9.84 -15.89 6.15
N LEU A 285 9.36 -15.70 7.38
CA LEU A 285 10.12 -15.83 8.62
C LEU A 285 9.89 -17.19 9.27
N GLU A 286 8.65 -17.66 9.23
CA GLU A 286 8.24 -18.96 9.74
C GLU A 286 7.16 -19.54 8.82
N GLU A 287 7.38 -20.78 8.33
CA GLU A 287 6.40 -21.49 7.52
C GLU A 287 5.21 -21.93 8.40
N PRO A 288 3.97 -21.91 7.87
CA PRO A 288 2.83 -22.48 8.57
C PRO A 288 2.96 -24.01 8.67
N ALA A 289 2.48 -24.59 9.75
CA ALA A 289 2.35 -26.02 9.89
C ALA A 289 0.88 -26.42 9.90
N ASP A 290 0.49 -27.33 9.03
CA ASP A 290 -0.91 -27.73 8.85
C ASP A 290 -1.47 -28.46 10.06
N LYS A 291 -2.77 -28.32 10.30
CA LYS A 291 -3.52 -29.14 11.23
C LYS A 291 -3.85 -30.47 10.56
N ILE A 292 -3.41 -31.61 11.15
CA ILE A 292 -3.72 -32.95 10.64
C ILE A 292 -4.78 -33.57 11.56
N ILE A 293 -5.93 -33.94 10.96
CA ILE A 293 -6.99 -34.67 11.60
C ILE A 293 -7.00 -36.08 11.00
N LEU A 294 -6.86 -37.11 11.85
CA LEU A 294 -7.04 -38.50 11.46
C LEU A 294 -8.53 -38.84 11.53
N GLU A 295 -9.06 -39.42 10.46
CA GLU A 295 -10.42 -39.96 10.38
C GLU A 295 -10.37 -41.47 10.42
N GLY A 296 -11.21 -42.08 11.24
CA GLY A 296 -11.17 -43.53 11.47
C GLY A 296 -11.71 -44.35 10.30
N GLU A 297 -10.94 -45.36 9.86
CA GLU A 297 -11.36 -46.42 8.93
C GLU A 297 -11.58 -47.74 9.65
N LYS A 298 -11.21 -47.88 10.94
CA LYS A 298 -11.31 -49.11 11.68
C LYS A 298 -12.77 -49.44 11.99
N GLU A 299 -13.24 -50.62 11.53
CA GLU A 299 -14.57 -51.06 11.80
C GLU A 299 -14.81 -51.35 13.29
N LEU A 300 -15.98 -50.92 13.78
CA LEU A 300 -16.41 -51.22 15.16
C LEU A 300 -16.98 -52.63 15.25
N PRO A 301 -16.41 -53.55 16.02
CA PRO A 301 -16.97 -54.87 16.17
C PRO A 301 -18.42 -54.81 16.67
N GLY A 302 -19.36 -55.35 15.82
CA GLY A 302 -20.79 -55.41 16.15
C GLY A 302 -21.57 -54.10 15.91
N VAL A 303 -20.97 -53.10 15.20
CA VAL A 303 -21.70 -51.93 14.68
C VAL A 303 -21.68 -51.97 13.15
N GLY A 304 -22.86 -51.94 12.53
CA GLY A 304 -23.03 -52.02 11.10
C GLY A 304 -22.59 -50.78 10.36
N THR A 305 -22.16 -50.97 9.15
CA THR A 305 -21.76 -49.87 8.23
C THR A 305 -22.97 -49.21 7.56
N GLY A 306 -24.11 -49.90 7.50
CA GLY A 306 -25.28 -49.50 6.71
C GLY A 306 -25.20 -49.97 5.23
N GLU A 307 -24.11 -50.63 4.86
CA GLU A 307 -23.94 -51.29 3.58
C GLU A 307 -24.19 -52.80 3.77
N PHE A 308 -25.22 -53.32 3.14
CA PHE A 308 -25.65 -54.69 3.34
C PHE A 308 -25.22 -55.59 2.16
N THR A 309 -24.56 -56.69 2.49
CA THR A 309 -24.21 -57.74 1.52
C THR A 309 -25.38 -58.71 1.36
N TRP A 310 -25.36 -59.49 0.28
CA TRP A 310 -26.35 -60.53 0.05
C TRP A 310 -26.26 -61.63 1.12
N PRO A 311 -27.42 -61.99 1.78
CA PRO A 311 -27.39 -62.79 3.01
C PRO A 311 -27.33 -64.30 2.78
N ALA A 312 -27.10 -64.78 1.54
CA ALA A 312 -27.04 -66.22 1.20
C ALA A 312 -25.92 -66.41 0.17
N ASP A 313 -25.42 -67.62 0.06
CA ASP A 313 -24.48 -67.95 -1.00
C ASP A 313 -25.26 -68.21 -2.30
N GLY A 314 -25.24 -67.22 -3.24
CA GLY A 314 -26.02 -67.29 -4.47
C GLY A 314 -27.55 -67.20 -4.31
N GLY A 315 -28.30 -67.93 -5.09
CA GLY A 315 -29.77 -67.94 -5.07
C GLY A 315 -30.41 -66.74 -5.81
N TYR A 316 -31.75 -66.72 -5.82
CA TYR A 316 -32.54 -65.66 -6.45
C TYR A 316 -33.74 -65.28 -5.58
N VAL A 317 -34.28 -64.06 -5.79
CA VAL A 317 -35.49 -63.60 -5.09
C VAL A 317 -36.71 -64.36 -5.64
N SER A 318 -37.23 -65.27 -4.89
CA SER A 318 -38.44 -66.05 -5.24
C SER A 318 -39.74 -65.33 -4.89
N SER A 319 -39.68 -64.37 -3.92
CA SER A 319 -40.82 -63.50 -3.57
C SER A 319 -40.30 -62.13 -3.02
N LYS A 320 -40.88 -61.06 -3.53
CA LYS A 320 -40.57 -59.69 -3.10
C LYS A 320 -41.42 -59.23 -1.93
N LYS A 321 -41.00 -58.17 -1.24
CA LYS A 321 -41.79 -57.44 -0.25
C LYS A 321 -43.07 -56.91 -0.86
N GLY A 322 -44.20 -56.99 -0.15
CA GLY A 322 -45.50 -56.51 -0.62
C GLY A 322 -46.69 -57.25 -0.06
N GLN A 323 -47.89 -56.99 -0.61
CA GLN A 323 -49.11 -57.65 -0.20
C GLN A 323 -49.26 -59.00 -1.01
N ARG A 324 -49.49 -60.09 -0.29
CA ARG A 324 -49.74 -61.41 -0.92
C ARG A 324 -50.78 -62.18 -0.10
N TRP A 325 -51.77 -62.70 -0.76
CA TRP A 325 -52.86 -63.45 -0.15
C TRP A 325 -53.52 -62.79 1.09
N GLY A 326 -53.72 -61.49 1.00
CA GLY A 326 -54.30 -60.68 2.10
C GLY A 326 -53.42 -60.42 3.30
N ARG A 327 -52.13 -60.65 3.19
CA ARG A 327 -51.14 -60.38 4.26
C ARG A 327 -49.93 -59.65 3.72
N ALA A 328 -49.36 -58.80 4.53
CA ALA A 328 -48.12 -58.11 4.21
C ALA A 328 -46.91 -59.06 4.33
N HIS A 329 -46.11 -59.11 3.27
CA HIS A 329 -44.79 -59.76 3.25
C HIS A 329 -43.77 -58.65 3.54
N LYS A 330 -43.10 -58.71 4.67
CA LYS A 330 -42.27 -57.63 5.17
C LYS A 330 -40.83 -57.64 4.65
N GLY A 331 -40.39 -58.75 4.03
CA GLY A 331 -39.07 -58.97 3.51
C GLY A 331 -39.04 -59.55 2.10
N ILE A 332 -37.96 -60.18 1.78
CA ILE A 332 -37.78 -60.97 0.54
C ILE A 332 -37.56 -62.40 0.89
N ASP A 333 -37.99 -63.29 -0.03
CA ASP A 333 -37.67 -64.72 0.07
C ASP A 333 -36.62 -65.10 -1.01
N ILE A 334 -35.50 -65.73 -0.54
CA ILE A 334 -34.38 -66.15 -1.36
C ILE A 334 -34.37 -67.69 -1.42
N ALA A 335 -34.40 -68.25 -2.64
CA ALA A 335 -34.45 -69.67 -2.88
C ALA A 335 -33.32 -70.14 -3.82
N GLN A 336 -33.07 -71.43 -3.81
CA GLN A 336 -32.03 -72.06 -4.62
C GLN A 336 -30.65 -71.49 -4.48
N PRO A 337 -30.11 -71.44 -3.28
CA PRO A 337 -28.72 -70.98 -3.06
C PRO A 337 -27.76 -72.06 -3.60
N ASP A 338 -26.46 -71.58 -3.80
CA ASP A 338 -25.39 -72.47 -4.21
C ASP A 338 -24.96 -73.39 -3.07
N THR A 339 -24.93 -72.84 -1.84
CA THR A 339 -24.85 -73.57 -0.57
C THR A 339 -26.00 -73.16 0.35
N PHE A 340 -26.28 -73.94 1.42
CA PHE A 340 -27.35 -73.58 2.36
C PHE A 340 -26.89 -72.56 3.43
N ASP A 341 -25.66 -72.02 3.33
CA ASP A 341 -25.12 -71.09 4.33
C ASP A 341 -25.90 -69.76 4.27
N ILE A 342 -26.41 -69.36 5.41
CA ILE A 342 -26.98 -68.02 5.64
C ILE A 342 -25.98 -67.21 6.44
N VAL A 343 -25.65 -66.01 5.91
CA VAL A 343 -24.63 -65.16 6.44
C VAL A 343 -25.19 -63.79 6.87
N SER A 344 -24.51 -63.16 7.83
CA SER A 344 -24.86 -61.78 8.23
C SER A 344 -24.63 -60.82 7.08
N ALA A 345 -25.59 -59.96 6.84
CA ALA A 345 -25.53 -58.97 5.77
C ALA A 345 -24.64 -57.74 6.11
N ASP A 346 -24.42 -57.44 7.38
CA ASP A 346 -23.56 -56.34 7.87
C ASP A 346 -23.04 -56.67 9.27
N HIS A 347 -22.11 -55.88 9.81
CA HIS A 347 -21.69 -55.97 11.18
C HIS A 347 -22.87 -55.75 12.14
N GLY A 348 -22.92 -56.46 13.24
CA GLY A 348 -23.98 -56.30 14.21
C GLY A 348 -23.82 -57.17 15.45
N THR A 349 -24.83 -57.15 16.29
CA THR A 349 -24.93 -58.03 17.45
C THR A 349 -26.20 -58.85 17.34
N VAL A 350 -26.10 -60.15 17.53
CA VAL A 350 -27.26 -61.07 17.54
C VAL A 350 -28.11 -60.72 18.77
N THR A 351 -29.37 -60.33 18.52
CA THR A 351 -30.34 -59.99 19.58
C THR A 351 -31.36 -61.13 19.85
N LYS A 352 -31.58 -61.96 18.85
CA LYS A 352 -32.47 -63.16 18.97
C LYS A 352 -31.93 -64.33 18.14
N ALA A 353 -31.91 -65.50 18.69
CA ALA A 353 -31.52 -66.75 18.02
C ALA A 353 -32.41 -67.90 18.54
N GLY A 354 -33.19 -68.50 17.69
CA GLY A 354 -34.07 -69.60 18.06
C GLY A 354 -35.45 -69.59 17.43
N ALA A 355 -36.33 -70.56 17.84
CA ALA A 355 -37.65 -70.77 17.31
C ALA A 355 -38.61 -69.58 17.63
N ALA A 356 -39.36 -69.12 16.62
CA ALA A 356 -40.20 -67.91 16.76
C ALA A 356 -41.47 -68.00 15.89
N GLY A 357 -42.41 -68.86 16.29
CA GLY A 357 -43.75 -68.95 15.68
C GLY A 357 -43.72 -69.17 14.13
N THR A 358 -44.28 -68.24 13.40
CA THR A 358 -44.37 -68.36 11.91
C THR A 358 -43.01 -68.22 11.21
N PHE A 359 -42.00 -67.62 11.84
CA PHE A 359 -40.63 -67.49 11.31
C PHE A 359 -39.85 -68.83 11.39
N GLY A 360 -40.32 -69.79 12.21
CA GLY A 360 -39.52 -71.00 12.49
C GLY A 360 -38.25 -70.60 13.30
N ASN A 361 -37.13 -71.25 12.97
CA ASN A 361 -35.83 -70.81 13.52
C ASN A 361 -35.43 -69.52 12.85
N ARG A 362 -35.09 -68.48 13.66
CA ARG A 362 -34.67 -67.21 13.18
C ARG A 362 -33.47 -66.68 13.96
N VAL A 363 -32.70 -65.88 13.27
CA VAL A 363 -31.68 -64.98 13.87
C VAL A 363 -32.10 -63.53 13.61
N VAL A 364 -31.89 -62.65 14.58
CA VAL A 364 -32.10 -61.22 14.47
C VAL A 364 -30.78 -60.52 14.82
N VAL A 365 -30.31 -59.70 13.95
CA VAL A 365 -29.09 -58.92 14.13
C VAL A 365 -29.43 -57.44 14.24
N ASP A 366 -29.08 -56.80 15.35
CA ASP A 366 -29.12 -55.37 15.57
C ASP A 366 -27.78 -54.79 15.12
N HIS A 367 -27.79 -53.93 14.11
CA HIS A 367 -26.59 -53.32 13.53
C HIS A 367 -26.09 -52.07 14.28
N LYS A 368 -26.76 -51.67 15.40
CA LYS A 368 -26.38 -50.53 16.28
C LYS A 368 -26.33 -49.14 15.55
N ASN A 369 -26.77 -49.06 14.32
CA ASN A 369 -26.87 -47.87 13.48
C ASN A 369 -28.33 -47.56 13.07
N GLY A 370 -29.30 -48.11 13.82
CA GLY A 370 -30.73 -47.95 13.55
C GLY A 370 -31.32 -49.06 12.65
N TYR A 371 -30.48 -49.92 12.05
CA TYR A 371 -30.91 -51.03 11.25
C TYR A 371 -30.99 -52.30 12.07
N GLU A 372 -31.97 -53.16 11.74
CA GLU A 372 -32.14 -54.55 12.20
C GLU A 372 -32.43 -55.45 11.02
N THR A 373 -31.80 -56.62 10.96
CA THR A 373 -32.07 -57.65 9.98
C THR A 373 -32.61 -58.94 10.60
N ILE A 374 -33.48 -59.65 9.93
CA ILE A 374 -34.10 -60.89 10.36
C ILE A 374 -33.83 -61.95 9.28
N TYR A 375 -33.30 -63.08 9.75
CA TYR A 375 -33.04 -64.29 8.95
C TYR A 375 -33.91 -65.40 9.45
N ALA A 376 -34.90 -65.89 8.68
CA ALA A 376 -35.89 -66.83 9.15
C ALA A 376 -35.98 -68.10 8.29
N HIS A 377 -36.72 -69.02 8.77
CA HIS A 377 -36.96 -70.43 8.21
C HIS A 377 -35.70 -71.29 8.22
N LEU A 378 -34.69 -70.95 9.10
CA LEU A 378 -33.43 -71.70 9.20
C LEU A 378 -33.62 -73.14 9.64
N SER A 379 -32.82 -74.07 9.08
CA SER A 379 -32.76 -75.47 9.55
C SER A 379 -31.85 -75.60 10.77
N SER A 380 -30.74 -74.87 10.85
CA SER A 380 -29.86 -74.79 11.96
C SER A 380 -29.55 -73.31 12.31
N ILE A 381 -29.08 -73.03 13.54
CA ILE A 381 -28.60 -71.75 14.00
C ILE A 381 -27.23 -72.02 14.57
N ASP A 382 -26.20 -71.24 14.09
CA ASP A 382 -24.80 -71.43 14.46
C ASP A 382 -24.30 -70.32 15.35
N VAL A 383 -25.17 -69.38 15.78
CA VAL A 383 -24.84 -68.20 16.64
C VAL A 383 -25.76 -68.15 17.87
N GLU A 384 -25.29 -67.45 18.92
CA GLU A 384 -26.02 -67.23 20.17
C GLU A 384 -26.35 -65.73 20.36
N VAL A 385 -27.35 -65.42 21.20
CA VAL A 385 -27.65 -64.02 21.58
C VAL A 385 -26.48 -63.37 22.27
N GLY A 386 -26.04 -62.22 21.80
CA GLY A 386 -24.86 -61.47 22.27
C GLY A 386 -23.63 -61.63 21.37
N ASP A 387 -23.65 -62.58 20.41
CA ASP A 387 -22.55 -62.72 19.46
C ASP A 387 -22.43 -61.51 18.58
N LYS A 388 -21.19 -61.04 18.34
CA LYS A 388 -20.85 -59.99 17.37
C LYS A 388 -20.55 -60.66 16.05
N VAL A 389 -21.23 -60.24 15.03
CA VAL A 389 -21.09 -60.75 13.67
C VAL A 389 -20.58 -59.68 12.73
N SER A 390 -19.87 -60.10 11.69
CA SER A 390 -19.40 -59.27 10.57
C SER A 390 -20.09 -59.72 9.28
N PRO A 391 -20.07 -58.93 8.21
CA PRO A 391 -20.51 -59.41 6.89
C PRO A 391 -19.93 -60.79 6.57
N HIS A 392 -20.73 -61.67 6.01
CA HIS A 392 -20.38 -63.07 5.69
C HIS A 392 -20.12 -64.01 6.90
N THR A 393 -20.34 -63.57 8.15
CA THR A 393 -20.35 -64.52 9.30
C THR A 393 -21.54 -65.46 9.13
N LYS A 394 -21.30 -66.75 9.16
CA LYS A 394 -22.33 -67.76 9.08
C LYS A 394 -23.26 -67.71 10.31
N LEU A 395 -24.58 -67.60 10.07
CA LEU A 395 -25.62 -67.50 11.09
C LEU A 395 -26.36 -68.84 11.26
N GLY A 396 -26.28 -69.69 10.27
CA GLY A 396 -26.96 -70.98 10.22
C GLY A 396 -27.19 -71.43 8.79
N ASP A 397 -28.01 -72.48 8.63
CA ASP A 397 -28.34 -73.03 7.35
C ASP A 397 -29.79 -72.72 6.95
N MET A 398 -30.00 -72.49 5.62
CA MET A 398 -31.32 -72.29 5.00
C MET A 398 -32.16 -73.48 5.23
N GLY A 399 -33.44 -73.34 5.53
CA GLY A 399 -34.36 -74.44 5.78
C GLY A 399 -35.78 -74.14 5.36
N THR A 400 -36.71 -74.82 6.05
CA THR A 400 -38.16 -74.74 5.81
C THR A 400 -38.94 -74.82 7.14
N THR A 401 -38.33 -74.40 8.25
CA THR A 401 -38.96 -74.33 9.59
C THR A 401 -40.05 -73.30 9.68
N GLY A 402 -40.99 -73.44 10.63
CA GLY A 402 -42.11 -72.56 10.79
C GLY A 402 -43.13 -72.58 9.68
N ARG A 403 -43.61 -71.43 9.22
CA ARG A 403 -44.61 -71.33 8.14
C ARG A 403 -43.93 -71.12 6.79
N SER A 404 -43.41 -72.20 6.19
CA SER A 404 -42.72 -72.16 4.90
C SER A 404 -43.35 -73.17 3.97
N THR A 405 -43.34 -72.95 2.64
CA THR A 405 -43.83 -73.83 1.60
C THR A 405 -42.71 -74.60 0.87
N GLY A 406 -41.46 -74.34 1.18
CA GLY A 406 -40.26 -74.92 0.60
C GLY A 406 -39.00 -74.34 1.18
N ILE A 407 -37.84 -74.86 0.85
CA ILE A 407 -36.57 -74.40 1.35
C ILE A 407 -36.28 -72.96 0.80
N HIS A 408 -36.19 -71.97 1.68
CA HIS A 408 -35.85 -70.60 1.36
C HIS A 408 -35.42 -69.86 2.60
N LEU A 409 -34.66 -68.79 2.42
CA LEU A 409 -34.40 -67.74 3.46
C LEU A 409 -35.49 -66.68 3.33
N HIS A 410 -36.21 -66.39 4.40
CA HIS A 410 -36.98 -65.14 4.55
C HIS A 410 -36.11 -64.12 5.21
N PHE A 411 -35.82 -62.98 4.50
CA PHE A 411 -34.94 -61.95 4.92
C PHE A 411 -35.71 -60.62 5.05
N GLU A 412 -35.70 -60.03 6.24
CA GLU A 412 -36.31 -58.74 6.48
C GLU A 412 -35.19 -57.71 6.86
N LEU A 413 -35.40 -56.46 6.49
CA LEU A 413 -34.57 -55.31 6.90
C LEU A 413 -35.50 -54.20 7.41
N SER A 414 -35.18 -53.67 8.57
CA SER A 414 -35.90 -52.52 9.12
C SER A 414 -34.89 -51.39 9.49
N TYR A 415 -35.37 -50.16 9.44
CA TYR A 415 -34.65 -48.97 9.92
C TYR A 415 -35.55 -48.21 10.89
N GLU A 416 -35.04 -47.98 12.12
CA GLU A 416 -35.80 -47.37 13.21
C GLU A 416 -37.19 -48.02 13.40
N GLY A 417 -37.24 -49.33 13.34
CA GLY A 417 -38.44 -50.12 13.52
C GLY A 417 -39.46 -50.12 12.34
N GLN A 418 -39.09 -49.47 11.25
CA GLN A 418 -39.91 -49.45 10.02
C GLN A 418 -39.38 -50.46 8.98
N ASP A 419 -40.22 -51.34 8.50
CA ASP A 419 -39.88 -52.34 7.47
C ASP A 419 -39.43 -51.64 6.16
N ARG A 420 -38.24 -51.92 5.66
CA ARG A 420 -37.71 -51.48 4.38
C ARG A 420 -37.73 -52.57 3.35
N ASP A 421 -37.67 -52.25 2.04
CA ASP A 421 -37.48 -53.26 1.02
C ASP A 421 -36.00 -53.67 0.97
N PRO A 422 -35.64 -54.91 1.32
CA PRO A 422 -34.25 -55.32 1.33
C PRO A 422 -33.54 -55.13 0.00
N LEU A 423 -34.26 -55.16 -1.13
CA LEU A 423 -33.68 -55.01 -2.47
C LEU A 423 -33.12 -53.61 -2.73
N ASP A 424 -33.55 -52.61 -1.96
CA ASP A 424 -33.00 -51.23 -2.05
C ASP A 424 -31.66 -51.08 -1.33
N TYR A 425 -31.26 -52.06 -0.51
CA TYR A 425 -30.13 -51.99 0.41
C TYR A 425 -29.05 -53.04 0.15
N VAL A 426 -29.46 -54.28 -0.22
CA VAL A 426 -28.49 -55.38 -0.38
C VAL A 426 -27.77 -55.30 -1.72
N LYS A 427 -26.46 -55.46 -1.68
CA LYS A 427 -25.62 -55.61 -2.88
C LYS A 427 -25.29 -57.09 -3.09
N LYS A 428 -25.53 -57.63 -4.30
CA LYS A 428 -25.23 -59.00 -4.70
C LYS A 428 -23.85 -59.12 -5.32
#